data_47eea6e85c81a274aa76bd0515c7fcfa
#
_entry.id   47eea6e85c81a274aa76bd0515c7fcfa
#
_cell.length_a   1.000
_cell.length_b   1.000
_cell.length_c   1.000
_cell.angle_alpha   90.00
_cell.angle_beta   90.00
_cell.angle_gamma   90.00
#
_symmetry.space_group_name_H-M   'P 1'
#
loop_
_entity.id
_entity.type
_entity.pdbx_description
1 polymer ?
#
loop_
_entity_poly.entity_id
_entity_poly.type
_entity_poly.pdbx_seq_one_letter_code
_entity_poly.pdbx_strand_id
1 'polypeptide(L)'
;EPIVLVASLGNKCSALVVKKGGVKSVGDLEGKKIGYVPGTMHEILLRETLTRAGLNPDKDAKLVRIDFFDMGTALSRGDIDAYLSGEPLPTLAKRQGYGEILAYPYYGEGIGAINSGMIVRRDFVEKNPERVMEMLRAHRKATEQCMSDKAFWLETSSKMFGVELDVLRDAADNMELVWDMDDTFMKQLSALGKRMLELGIIKKEPDYNALVDRRFVDALREGK
;
A
#
# COMPACT_ATOMS: atom_id res chain seq x y z
N GLU A 1 -0.26 21.08 -5.76
CA GLU A 1 0.39 21.66 -4.57
C GLU A 1 1.90 21.47 -4.61
N PRO A 2 2.67 22.34 -3.93
CA PRO A 2 4.11 22.29 -3.97
C PRO A 2 4.67 21.22 -3.01
N ILE A 3 4.42 19.97 -3.30
CA ILE A 3 5.00 18.82 -2.61
C ILE A 3 5.92 18.04 -3.55
N VAL A 4 6.90 17.36 -2.97
CA VAL A 4 7.79 16.43 -3.68
C VAL A 4 7.89 15.13 -2.92
N LEU A 5 7.96 14.03 -3.64
CA LEU A 5 8.28 12.71 -3.13
C LEU A 5 9.80 12.59 -3.02
N VAL A 6 10.30 12.30 -1.82
CA VAL A 6 11.74 12.29 -1.52
C VAL A 6 12.29 10.92 -1.16
N ALA A 7 11.42 9.97 -0.78
CA ALA A 7 11.79 8.58 -0.52
C ALA A 7 10.58 7.64 -0.65
N SER A 8 10.83 6.36 -0.90
CA SER A 8 9.86 5.30 -0.65
C SER A 8 9.81 4.97 0.85
N LEU A 9 8.69 4.41 1.34
CA LEU A 9 8.53 3.96 2.73
C LEU A 9 8.21 2.48 2.82
N GLY A 10 7.47 1.96 1.86
CA GLY A 10 7.03 0.57 1.91
C GLY A 10 6.48 0.06 0.61
N ASN A 11 6.65 -1.24 0.44
CA ASN A 11 6.07 -2.02 -0.64
C ASN A 11 5.09 -3.04 -0.07
N LYS A 12 4.22 -3.57 -0.94
CA LYS A 12 3.22 -4.59 -0.59
C LYS A 12 2.20 -4.08 0.44
N CYS A 13 1.98 -4.83 1.51
CA CYS A 13 1.08 -4.49 2.62
C CYS A 13 -0.42 -4.62 2.31
N SER A 14 -0.84 -5.02 1.11
CA SER A 14 -2.26 -5.08 0.72
C SER A 14 -2.75 -6.50 0.53
N ALA A 15 -3.99 -6.78 0.90
CA ALA A 15 -4.66 -8.03 0.61
C ALA A 15 -6.16 -7.84 0.37
N LEU A 16 -6.71 -8.65 -0.52
CA LEU A 16 -8.15 -8.80 -0.74
C LEU A 16 -8.67 -9.90 0.19
N VAL A 17 -9.54 -9.51 1.11
CA VAL A 17 -10.14 -10.38 2.11
C VAL A 17 -11.59 -10.63 1.77
N VAL A 18 -12.04 -11.86 1.90
CA VAL A 18 -13.42 -12.27 1.74
C VAL A 18 -13.96 -12.89 3.02
N LYS A 19 -15.28 -12.90 3.20
CA LYS A 19 -15.92 -13.60 4.32
C LYS A 19 -15.56 -15.08 4.25
N LYS A 20 -15.21 -15.67 5.41
CA LYS A 20 -14.85 -17.09 5.49
C LYS A 20 -15.95 -18.00 4.94
N GLY A 21 -15.54 -18.94 4.09
CA GLY A 21 -16.46 -19.84 3.38
C GLY A 21 -17.31 -19.16 2.30
N GLY A 22 -17.01 -17.89 1.97
CA GLY A 22 -17.67 -17.12 0.93
C GLY A 22 -17.18 -17.47 -0.47
N VAL A 23 -16.83 -16.45 -1.24
CA VAL A 23 -16.33 -16.58 -2.62
C VAL A 23 -14.99 -17.31 -2.68
N LYS A 24 -14.72 -18.00 -3.79
CA LYS A 24 -13.50 -18.78 -3.99
C LYS A 24 -12.55 -18.19 -5.02
N SER A 25 -13.05 -17.29 -5.85
CA SER A 25 -12.29 -16.58 -6.87
C SER A 25 -12.67 -15.11 -6.94
N VAL A 26 -11.82 -14.30 -7.57
CA VAL A 26 -12.15 -12.87 -7.79
C VAL A 26 -13.38 -12.73 -8.70
N GLY A 27 -13.58 -13.64 -9.64
CA GLY A 27 -14.78 -13.65 -10.50
C GLY A 27 -16.09 -13.78 -9.73
N ASP A 28 -16.09 -14.50 -8.59
CA ASP A 28 -17.26 -14.67 -7.74
C ASP A 28 -17.66 -13.39 -6.96
N LEU A 29 -16.89 -12.33 -7.10
CA LEU A 29 -17.19 -11.01 -6.53
C LEU A 29 -18.23 -10.23 -7.34
N GLU A 30 -18.69 -10.76 -8.48
CA GLU A 30 -19.80 -10.17 -9.22
C GLU A 30 -21.03 -9.99 -8.33
N GLY A 31 -21.61 -8.78 -8.34
CA GLY A 31 -22.76 -8.39 -7.52
C GLY A 31 -22.48 -8.23 -6.02
N LYS A 32 -21.28 -8.55 -5.53
CA LYS A 32 -20.91 -8.50 -4.11
C LYS A 32 -20.61 -7.08 -3.62
N LYS A 33 -20.81 -6.87 -2.32
CA LYS A 33 -20.45 -5.63 -1.62
C LYS A 33 -18.99 -5.70 -1.19
N ILE A 34 -18.17 -4.78 -1.70
CA ILE A 34 -16.73 -4.76 -1.43
C ILE A 34 -16.35 -3.44 -0.75
N GLY A 35 -15.83 -3.53 0.48
CA GLY A 35 -15.36 -2.40 1.25
C GLY A 35 -14.02 -1.84 0.72
N TYR A 36 -13.90 -0.51 0.65
CA TYR A 36 -12.68 0.16 0.23
C TYR A 36 -12.57 1.58 0.79
N VAL A 37 -11.37 2.15 0.78
CA VAL A 37 -11.12 3.56 1.09
C VAL A 37 -10.81 4.32 -0.20
N PRO A 38 -11.64 5.31 -0.60
CA PRO A 38 -11.41 6.07 -1.82
C PRO A 38 -10.11 6.88 -1.81
N GLY A 39 -9.49 7.00 -2.98
CA GLY A 39 -8.27 7.80 -3.17
C GLY A 39 -7.00 7.16 -2.61
N THR A 40 -7.04 5.88 -2.25
CA THR A 40 -5.90 5.14 -1.72
C THR A 40 -5.35 4.14 -2.71
N MET A 41 -4.13 3.64 -2.44
CA MET A 41 -3.56 2.53 -3.19
C MET A 41 -4.46 1.29 -3.17
N HIS A 42 -5.18 1.06 -2.07
CA HIS A 42 -6.12 -0.06 -1.94
C HIS A 42 -7.29 0.02 -2.95
N GLU A 43 -7.82 1.23 -3.24
CA GLU A 43 -8.81 1.40 -4.30
C GLU A 43 -8.25 1.02 -5.66
N ILE A 44 -7.04 1.49 -5.98
CA ILE A 44 -6.41 1.22 -7.28
C ILE A 44 -6.19 -0.28 -7.46
N LEU A 45 -5.64 -0.94 -6.44
CA LEU A 45 -5.41 -2.38 -6.44
C LEU A 45 -6.71 -3.18 -6.53
N LEU A 46 -7.78 -2.76 -5.85
CA LEU A 46 -9.07 -3.40 -5.93
C LEU A 46 -9.65 -3.31 -7.35
N ARG A 47 -9.67 -2.12 -7.93
CA ARG A 47 -10.16 -1.90 -9.29
C ARG A 47 -9.37 -2.70 -10.32
N GLU A 48 -8.05 -2.74 -10.18
CA GLU A 48 -7.19 -3.55 -11.03
C GLU A 48 -7.49 -5.05 -10.89
N THR A 49 -7.63 -5.53 -9.65
CA THR A 49 -7.94 -6.93 -9.35
C THR A 49 -9.26 -7.37 -10.01
N LEU A 50 -10.30 -6.57 -9.89
CA LEU A 50 -11.60 -6.82 -10.52
C LEU A 50 -11.49 -6.79 -12.05
N THR A 51 -10.82 -5.78 -12.62
CA THR A 51 -10.62 -5.65 -14.07
C THR A 51 -9.89 -6.85 -14.64
N ARG A 52 -8.84 -7.35 -13.98
CA ARG A 52 -8.09 -8.55 -14.43
C ARG A 52 -8.90 -9.83 -14.36
N ALA A 53 -9.90 -9.88 -13.50
CA ALA A 53 -10.86 -10.99 -13.43
C ALA A 53 -12.01 -10.85 -14.45
N GLY A 54 -11.99 -9.82 -15.32
CA GLY A 54 -13.02 -9.57 -16.31
C GLY A 54 -14.24 -8.82 -15.79
N LEU A 55 -14.18 -8.32 -14.54
CA LEU A 55 -15.27 -7.55 -13.93
C LEU A 55 -15.05 -6.04 -14.14
N ASN A 56 -16.14 -5.33 -14.43
CA ASN A 56 -16.14 -3.87 -14.41
C ASN A 56 -16.36 -3.39 -12.95
N PRO A 57 -15.38 -2.69 -12.33
CA PRO A 57 -15.49 -2.28 -10.92
C PRO A 57 -16.70 -1.42 -10.60
N ASP A 58 -17.22 -0.65 -11.57
CA ASP A 58 -18.32 0.30 -11.36
C ASP A 58 -19.71 -0.28 -11.70
N LYS A 59 -19.75 -1.45 -12.36
CA LYS A 59 -21.00 -2.07 -12.81
C LYS A 59 -21.26 -3.44 -12.17
N ASP A 60 -20.19 -4.24 -12.09
CA ASP A 60 -20.31 -5.64 -11.73
C ASP A 60 -20.04 -5.88 -10.24
N ALA A 61 -19.56 -4.89 -9.49
CA ALA A 61 -19.36 -4.94 -8.05
C ALA A 61 -20.04 -3.75 -7.35
N LYS A 62 -20.42 -3.94 -6.09
CA LYS A 62 -20.97 -2.88 -5.24
C LYS A 62 -19.88 -2.35 -4.32
N LEU A 63 -19.14 -1.33 -4.78
CA LEU A 63 -18.07 -0.72 -4.00
C LEU A 63 -18.68 0.12 -2.86
N VAL A 64 -18.33 -0.19 -1.62
CA VAL A 64 -18.85 0.44 -0.40
C VAL A 64 -17.72 1.18 0.30
N ARG A 65 -17.86 2.50 0.45
CA ARG A 65 -16.90 3.30 1.21
C ARG A 65 -17.02 2.96 2.69
N ILE A 66 -15.93 2.46 3.27
CA ILE A 66 -15.83 2.12 4.70
C ILE A 66 -14.48 2.59 5.21
N ASP A 67 -14.46 3.13 6.43
CA ASP A 67 -13.21 3.50 7.09
C ASP A 67 -12.32 2.29 7.29
N PHE A 68 -11.01 2.52 7.18
CA PHE A 68 -10.00 1.47 7.20
C PHE A 68 -10.15 0.50 8.40
N PHE A 69 -10.37 1.06 9.59
CA PHE A 69 -10.48 0.26 10.82
C PHE A 69 -11.85 -0.42 11.03
N ASP A 70 -12.86 -0.03 10.26
CA ASP A 70 -14.22 -0.59 10.36
C ASP A 70 -14.47 -1.77 9.41
N MET A 71 -13.57 -2.02 8.44
CA MET A 71 -13.74 -3.05 7.41
C MET A 71 -13.87 -4.46 8.00
N GLY A 72 -13.04 -4.79 9.00
CA GLY A 72 -13.10 -6.08 9.67
C GLY A 72 -14.45 -6.32 10.37
N THR A 73 -14.95 -5.32 11.06
CA THR A 73 -16.26 -5.36 11.72
C THR A 73 -17.40 -5.52 10.70
N ALA A 74 -17.37 -4.74 9.61
CA ALA A 74 -18.37 -4.82 8.55
C ALA A 74 -18.39 -6.19 7.87
N LEU A 75 -17.22 -6.79 7.61
CA LEU A 75 -17.11 -8.14 7.05
C LEU A 75 -17.67 -9.19 8.03
N SER A 76 -17.27 -9.11 9.29
CA SER A 76 -17.73 -10.02 10.34
C SER A 76 -19.26 -10.03 10.50
N ARG A 77 -19.88 -8.86 10.45
CA ARG A 77 -21.35 -8.69 10.53
C ARG A 77 -22.07 -9.13 9.25
N GLY A 78 -21.36 -9.20 8.11
CA GLY A 78 -21.94 -9.47 6.80
C GLY A 78 -22.54 -8.23 6.12
N ASP A 79 -22.16 -7.03 6.56
CA ASP A 79 -22.54 -5.77 5.90
C ASP A 79 -21.86 -5.65 4.54
N ILE A 80 -20.68 -6.27 4.41
CA ILE A 80 -19.92 -6.46 3.16
C ILE A 80 -19.50 -7.92 2.99
N ASP A 81 -19.21 -8.32 1.76
CA ASP A 81 -18.79 -9.68 1.37
C ASP A 81 -17.26 -9.79 1.29
N ALA A 82 -16.59 -8.67 1.00
CA ALA A 82 -15.14 -8.57 0.84
C ALA A 82 -14.65 -7.16 1.18
N TYR A 83 -13.34 -7.02 1.35
CA TYR A 83 -12.66 -5.72 1.37
C TYR A 83 -11.20 -5.83 0.90
N LEU A 84 -10.64 -4.75 0.39
CA LEU A 84 -9.21 -4.64 0.14
C LEU A 84 -8.61 -3.62 1.11
N SER A 85 -7.63 -4.06 1.88
CA SER A 85 -7.03 -3.28 2.96
C SER A 85 -5.56 -3.64 3.15
N GLY A 86 -4.88 -2.89 4.03
CA GLY A 86 -3.49 -3.11 4.41
C GLY A 86 -3.32 -3.93 5.68
N GLU A 87 -2.18 -4.59 5.78
CA GLU A 87 -1.79 -5.29 7.00
C GLU A 87 -1.71 -4.32 8.21
N PRO A 88 -2.02 -4.78 9.41
CA PRO A 88 -2.29 -6.17 9.82
C PRO A 88 -3.77 -6.62 9.75
N LEU A 89 -4.69 -5.80 9.22
CA LEU A 89 -6.13 -6.09 9.24
C LEU A 89 -6.51 -7.36 8.47
N PRO A 90 -5.96 -7.66 7.26
CA PRO A 90 -6.18 -8.93 6.58
C PRO A 90 -5.76 -10.13 7.41
N THR A 91 -4.58 -10.06 8.02
CA THR A 91 -4.07 -11.12 8.90
C THR A 91 -4.95 -11.31 10.14
N LEU A 92 -5.42 -10.23 10.75
CA LEU A 92 -6.37 -10.28 11.88
C LEU A 92 -7.67 -10.99 11.48
N ALA A 93 -8.26 -10.66 10.33
CA ALA A 93 -9.48 -11.30 9.84
C ALA A 93 -9.31 -12.81 9.69
N LYS A 94 -8.17 -13.24 9.13
CA LYS A 94 -7.81 -14.65 8.97
C LYS A 94 -7.64 -15.33 10.33
N ARG A 95 -6.88 -14.76 11.26
CA ARG A 95 -6.61 -15.33 12.59
C ARG A 95 -7.85 -15.41 13.46
N GLN A 96 -8.70 -14.40 13.44
CA GLN A 96 -9.97 -14.38 14.16
C GLN A 96 -11.05 -15.25 13.49
N GLY A 97 -10.77 -15.78 12.30
CA GLY A 97 -11.58 -16.80 11.66
C GLY A 97 -12.85 -16.30 11.00
N TYR A 98 -13.04 -14.99 10.81
CA TYR A 98 -14.19 -14.45 10.07
C TYR A 98 -13.88 -14.11 8.61
N GLY A 99 -12.59 -14.03 8.24
CA GLY A 99 -12.16 -13.74 6.88
C GLY A 99 -11.13 -14.74 6.35
N GLU A 100 -10.98 -14.76 5.04
CA GLU A 100 -9.96 -15.51 4.28
C GLU A 100 -9.30 -14.55 3.30
N ILE A 101 -7.97 -14.65 3.13
CA ILE A 101 -7.25 -13.87 2.13
C ILE A 101 -7.47 -14.55 0.78
N LEU A 102 -8.12 -13.85 -0.14
CA LEU A 102 -8.41 -14.34 -1.48
C LEU A 102 -7.23 -14.06 -2.45
N ALA A 103 -6.59 -12.90 -2.34
CA ALA A 103 -5.49 -12.50 -3.21
C ALA A 103 -4.59 -11.45 -2.57
N TYR A 104 -3.32 -11.47 -2.99
CA TYR A 104 -2.37 -10.39 -2.81
C TYR A 104 -2.23 -9.63 -4.14
N PRO A 105 -2.72 -8.39 -4.25
CA PRO A 105 -2.95 -7.71 -5.52
C PRO A 105 -1.70 -7.00 -6.06
N TYR A 106 -0.62 -7.73 -6.32
CA TYR A 106 0.63 -7.18 -6.87
C TYR A 106 0.85 -7.70 -8.29
N TYR A 107 0.88 -6.78 -9.27
CA TYR A 107 0.77 -7.13 -10.70
C TYR A 107 2.04 -6.76 -11.49
N GLY A 108 3.20 -6.98 -10.90
CA GLY A 108 4.50 -6.91 -11.58
C GLY A 108 4.86 -5.50 -12.05
N GLU A 109 5.25 -5.39 -13.33
CA GLU A 109 5.76 -4.12 -13.88
C GLU A 109 4.66 -3.07 -14.13
N GLY A 110 3.39 -3.45 -14.18
CA GLY A 110 2.28 -2.53 -14.41
C GLY A 110 1.93 -1.75 -13.16
N ILE A 111 1.17 -2.38 -12.25
CA ILE A 111 0.98 -1.87 -10.90
C ILE A 111 1.83 -2.74 -9.99
N GLY A 112 3.01 -2.24 -9.66
CA GLY A 112 3.95 -2.93 -8.79
C GLY A 112 3.50 -2.98 -7.33
N ALA A 113 4.45 -3.22 -6.47
CA ALA A 113 4.19 -3.36 -5.04
C ALA A 113 4.29 -2.03 -4.27
N ILE A 114 4.44 -0.88 -4.93
CA ILE A 114 4.53 0.43 -4.24
C ILE A 114 3.31 0.62 -3.35
N ASN A 115 3.55 0.90 -2.07
CA ASN A 115 2.48 1.15 -1.12
C ASN A 115 2.48 2.60 -0.62
N SER A 116 3.62 3.11 -0.20
CA SER A 116 3.73 4.41 0.45
C SER A 116 5.04 5.13 0.14
N GLY A 117 5.02 6.45 0.26
CA GLY A 117 6.17 7.30 0.03
C GLY A 117 6.20 8.50 0.96
N MET A 118 7.39 9.05 1.17
CA MET A 118 7.63 10.23 1.98
C MET A 118 7.55 11.48 1.12
N ILE A 119 6.59 12.34 1.44
CA ILE A 119 6.40 13.61 0.76
C ILE A 119 6.81 14.77 1.67
N VAL A 120 7.43 15.78 1.07
CA VAL A 120 7.87 17.01 1.76
C VAL A 120 7.39 18.22 0.95
N ARG A 121 7.11 19.32 1.61
CA ARG A 121 6.81 20.58 0.92
C ARG A 121 8.03 21.04 0.14
N ARG A 122 7.83 21.46 -1.10
CA ARG A 122 8.90 21.95 -1.98
C ARG A 122 9.71 23.10 -1.38
N ASP A 123 9.02 24.09 -0.83
CA ASP A 123 9.67 25.23 -0.20
C ASP A 123 10.51 24.86 1.03
N PHE A 124 10.13 23.80 1.75
CA PHE A 124 10.93 23.28 2.84
C PHE A 124 12.18 22.55 2.33
N VAL A 125 12.05 21.74 1.29
CA VAL A 125 13.18 21.05 0.64
C VAL A 125 14.21 22.06 0.12
N GLU A 126 13.76 23.14 -0.51
CA GLU A 126 14.65 24.19 -1.05
C GLU A 126 15.36 24.98 0.05
N LYS A 127 14.68 25.28 1.15
CA LYS A 127 15.23 26.07 2.25
C LYS A 127 16.06 25.25 3.25
N ASN A 128 15.79 23.94 3.36
CA ASN A 128 16.37 23.08 4.39
C ASN A 128 16.82 21.71 3.84
N PRO A 129 17.60 21.66 2.74
CA PRO A 129 17.99 20.40 2.12
C PRO A 129 18.80 19.50 3.07
N GLU A 130 19.61 20.07 3.95
CA GLU A 130 20.39 19.31 4.95
C GLU A 130 19.48 18.58 5.94
N ARG A 131 18.40 19.22 6.42
CA ARG A 131 17.44 18.58 7.33
C ARG A 131 16.68 17.45 6.66
N VAL A 132 16.36 17.60 5.37
CA VAL A 132 15.77 16.50 4.59
C VAL A 132 16.76 15.35 4.48
N MET A 133 18.03 15.63 4.20
CA MET A 133 19.06 14.60 4.13
C MET A 133 19.27 13.89 5.49
N GLU A 134 19.32 14.62 6.60
CA GLU A 134 19.42 14.03 7.94
C GLU A 134 18.25 13.09 8.25
N MET A 135 17.03 13.52 7.94
CA MET A 135 15.81 12.69 8.09
C MET A 135 15.90 11.43 7.24
N LEU A 136 16.35 11.53 5.99
CA LEU A 136 16.45 10.39 5.09
C LEU A 136 17.59 9.43 5.47
N ARG A 137 18.71 9.93 6.02
CA ARG A 137 19.74 9.06 6.63
C ARG A 137 19.18 8.25 7.80
N ALA A 138 18.38 8.89 8.67
CA ALA A 138 17.74 8.20 9.78
C ALA A 138 16.72 7.17 9.28
N HIS A 139 15.89 7.52 8.28
CA HIS A 139 14.94 6.64 7.65
C HIS A 139 15.63 5.42 7.03
N ARG A 140 16.67 5.62 6.21
CA ARG A 140 17.45 4.55 5.62
C ARG A 140 18.00 3.61 6.69
N LYS A 141 18.68 4.15 7.69
CA LYS A 141 19.28 3.36 8.79
C LYS A 141 18.23 2.51 9.52
N ALA A 142 17.09 3.10 9.85
CA ALA A 142 15.99 2.39 10.51
C ALA A 142 15.41 1.29 9.62
N THR A 143 15.20 1.58 8.33
CA THR A 143 14.69 0.61 7.35
C THR A 143 15.65 -0.57 7.21
N GLU A 144 16.94 -0.31 6.99
CA GLU A 144 17.96 -1.35 6.86
C GLU A 144 18.07 -2.20 8.13
N GLN A 145 17.98 -1.60 9.32
CA GLN A 145 17.98 -2.33 10.58
C GLN A 145 16.74 -3.22 10.72
N CYS A 146 15.55 -2.69 10.48
CA CYS A 146 14.31 -3.47 10.56
C CYS A 146 14.30 -4.64 9.56
N MET A 147 14.82 -4.43 8.35
CA MET A 147 14.84 -5.46 7.31
C MET A 147 15.93 -6.51 7.54
N SER A 148 17.05 -6.15 8.17
CA SER A 148 18.11 -7.09 8.54
C SER A 148 17.82 -7.86 9.83
N ASP A 149 17.01 -7.31 10.74
CA ASP A 149 16.62 -7.91 12.00
C ASP A 149 15.09 -7.94 12.14
N LYS A 150 14.48 -8.98 11.59
CA LYS A 150 13.02 -9.17 11.62
C LYS A 150 12.49 -9.23 13.06
N ALA A 151 13.23 -9.80 14.00
CA ALA A 151 12.80 -9.88 15.39
C ALA A 151 12.73 -8.47 16.02
N PHE A 152 13.78 -7.67 15.86
CA PHE A 152 13.80 -6.27 16.30
C PHE A 152 12.63 -5.48 15.71
N TRP A 153 12.40 -5.60 14.39
CA TRP A 153 11.29 -4.91 13.73
C TRP A 153 9.96 -5.25 14.35
N LEU A 154 9.64 -6.55 14.45
CA LEU A 154 8.32 -7.01 14.90
C LEU A 154 8.09 -6.69 16.39
N GLU A 155 9.08 -6.89 17.25
CA GLU A 155 8.99 -6.56 18.67
C GLU A 155 8.82 -5.06 18.92
N THR A 156 9.58 -4.24 18.16
CA THR A 156 9.46 -2.78 18.23
C THR A 156 8.08 -2.33 17.77
N SER A 157 7.58 -2.86 16.66
CA SER A 157 6.25 -2.56 16.13
C SER A 157 5.16 -2.98 17.10
N SER A 158 5.27 -4.18 17.69
CA SER A 158 4.32 -4.66 18.68
C SER A 158 4.23 -3.73 19.89
N LYS A 159 5.37 -3.31 20.42
CA LYS A 159 5.43 -2.36 21.56
C LYS A 159 4.88 -0.98 21.21
N MET A 160 5.16 -0.48 20.03
CA MET A 160 4.75 0.87 19.61
C MET A 160 3.27 0.96 19.27
N PHE A 161 2.71 -0.06 18.62
CA PHE A 161 1.35 -0.02 18.06
C PHE A 161 0.34 -0.90 18.82
N GLY A 162 0.79 -1.66 19.81
CA GLY A 162 -0.09 -2.51 20.60
C GLY A 162 -0.68 -3.71 19.84
N VAL A 163 -0.06 -4.10 18.72
CA VAL A 163 -0.47 -5.26 17.92
C VAL A 163 0.24 -6.50 18.45
N GLU A 164 -0.49 -7.61 18.58
CA GLU A 164 0.08 -8.88 19.03
C GLU A 164 1.23 -9.33 18.11
N LEU A 165 2.34 -9.78 18.72
CA LEU A 165 3.55 -10.16 17.99
C LEU A 165 3.31 -11.25 16.94
N ASP A 166 2.45 -12.23 17.26
CA ASP A 166 2.13 -13.32 16.35
C ASP A 166 1.33 -12.85 15.13
N VAL A 167 0.47 -11.85 15.31
CA VAL A 167 -0.23 -11.20 14.18
C VAL A 167 0.78 -10.52 13.26
N LEU A 168 1.72 -9.78 13.85
CA LEU A 168 2.76 -9.10 13.08
C LEU A 168 3.70 -10.08 12.37
N ARG A 169 4.02 -11.23 12.96
CA ARG A 169 4.81 -12.28 12.31
C ARG A 169 4.16 -12.78 11.02
N ASP A 170 2.85 -13.06 11.09
CA ASP A 170 2.10 -13.53 9.93
C ASP A 170 1.91 -12.42 8.87
N ALA A 171 1.71 -11.18 9.32
CA ALA A 171 1.52 -10.03 8.44
C ALA A 171 2.81 -9.61 7.70
N ALA A 172 3.97 -9.77 8.36
CA ALA A 172 5.25 -9.29 7.87
C ALA A 172 5.68 -9.92 6.53
N ASP A 173 5.22 -11.13 6.21
CA ASP A 173 5.53 -11.78 4.94
C ASP A 173 4.88 -11.05 3.73
N ASN A 174 3.84 -10.25 4.01
CA ASN A 174 3.18 -9.38 3.03
C ASN A 174 3.60 -7.90 3.18
N MET A 175 4.67 -7.59 3.88
CA MET A 175 5.15 -6.23 4.11
C MET A 175 6.64 -6.12 3.79
N GLU A 176 7.04 -5.00 3.21
CA GLU A 176 8.43 -4.72 2.89
C GLU A 176 8.71 -3.25 3.14
N LEU A 177 9.62 -2.95 4.08
CA LEU A 177 10.08 -1.60 4.31
C LEU A 177 11.16 -1.27 3.28
N VAL A 178 11.06 -0.10 2.69
CA VAL A 178 12.02 0.39 1.68
C VAL A 178 12.31 1.87 1.90
N TRP A 179 13.45 2.33 1.41
CA TRP A 179 13.82 3.75 1.49
C TRP A 179 14.19 4.34 0.12
N ASP A 180 14.62 3.49 -0.81
CA ASP A 180 15.14 3.91 -2.11
C ASP A 180 14.02 4.13 -3.15
N MET A 181 14.32 4.98 -4.11
CA MET A 181 13.51 5.21 -5.31
C MET A 181 14.39 4.92 -6.54
N ASP A 182 14.71 3.66 -6.75
CA ASP A 182 15.51 3.20 -7.89
C ASP A 182 14.76 3.31 -9.23
N ASP A 183 15.36 2.86 -10.30
CA ASP A 183 14.75 2.91 -11.63
C ASP A 183 13.53 1.98 -11.74
N THR A 184 13.48 0.90 -10.96
CA THR A 184 12.32 0.01 -10.87
C THR A 184 11.14 0.74 -10.23
N PHE A 185 11.39 1.42 -9.10
CA PHE A 185 10.40 2.28 -8.46
C PHE A 185 9.84 3.33 -9.44
N MET A 186 10.70 4.02 -10.18
CA MET A 186 10.27 5.06 -11.14
C MET A 186 9.40 4.48 -12.28
N LYS A 187 9.74 3.31 -12.80
CA LYS A 187 8.91 2.59 -13.79
C LYS A 187 7.55 2.25 -13.24
N GLN A 188 7.50 1.68 -12.03
CA GLN A 188 6.25 1.32 -11.35
C GLN A 188 5.40 2.56 -11.02
N LEU A 189 6.02 3.65 -10.55
CA LEU A 189 5.32 4.91 -10.28
C LEU A 189 4.68 5.49 -11.54
N SER A 190 5.39 5.48 -12.68
CA SER A 190 4.85 5.93 -13.96
C SER A 190 3.68 5.03 -14.42
N ALA A 191 3.84 3.71 -14.32
CA ALA A 191 2.77 2.77 -14.66
C ALA A 191 1.54 2.94 -13.78
N LEU A 192 1.75 3.19 -12.48
CA LEU A 192 0.69 3.49 -11.52
C LEU A 192 -0.08 4.76 -11.91
N GLY A 193 0.62 5.85 -12.24
CA GLY A 193 -0.03 7.11 -12.65
C GLY A 193 -0.84 6.96 -13.93
N LYS A 194 -0.34 6.25 -14.94
CA LYS A 194 -1.10 5.90 -16.15
C LYS A 194 -2.36 5.13 -15.80
N ARG A 195 -2.24 4.12 -14.95
CA ARG A 195 -3.40 3.31 -14.53
C ARG A 195 -4.43 4.13 -13.75
N MET A 196 -3.99 5.04 -12.89
CA MET A 196 -4.89 5.96 -12.18
C MET A 196 -5.66 6.85 -13.15
N LEU A 197 -5.02 7.31 -14.23
CA LEU A 197 -5.68 8.10 -15.27
C LEU A 197 -6.73 7.26 -16.03
N GLU A 198 -6.38 6.04 -16.45
CA GLU A 198 -7.29 5.10 -17.12
C GLU A 198 -8.51 4.74 -16.26
N LEU A 199 -8.31 4.59 -14.96
CA LEU A 199 -9.39 4.33 -13.98
C LEU A 199 -10.21 5.59 -13.61
N GLY A 200 -9.83 6.76 -14.13
CA GLY A 200 -10.51 8.02 -13.82
C GLY A 200 -10.27 8.54 -12.40
N ILE A 201 -9.31 7.99 -11.67
CA ILE A 201 -8.95 8.40 -10.30
C ILE A 201 -8.27 9.78 -10.32
N ILE A 202 -7.44 10.02 -11.33
CA ILE A 202 -6.84 11.33 -11.61
C ILE A 202 -7.29 11.83 -12.99
N LYS A 203 -7.29 13.16 -13.17
CA LYS A 203 -7.71 13.81 -14.43
C LYS A 203 -6.56 14.05 -15.40
N LYS A 204 -5.33 13.98 -14.91
CA LYS A 204 -4.11 14.26 -15.68
C LYS A 204 -2.98 13.43 -15.09
N GLU A 205 -2.13 12.90 -15.95
CA GLU A 205 -0.88 12.23 -15.55
C GLU A 205 0.05 13.23 -14.86
N PRO A 206 0.70 12.86 -13.73
CA PRO A 206 1.66 13.72 -13.06
C PRO A 206 2.89 14.02 -13.92
N ASP A 207 3.47 15.19 -13.73
CA ASP A 207 4.85 15.44 -14.15
C ASP A 207 5.79 14.82 -13.11
N TYR A 208 6.33 13.65 -13.41
CA TYR A 208 7.19 12.90 -12.49
C TYR A 208 8.51 13.61 -12.20
N ASN A 209 9.04 14.43 -13.14
CA ASN A 209 10.23 15.22 -12.91
C ASN A 209 9.99 16.34 -11.88
N ALA A 210 8.76 16.87 -11.86
CA ALA A 210 8.37 17.85 -10.87
C ALA A 210 7.92 17.20 -9.54
N LEU A 211 7.37 15.99 -9.58
CA LEU A 211 6.83 15.29 -8.41
C LEU A 211 7.91 14.62 -7.57
N VAL A 212 8.97 14.09 -8.18
CA VAL A 212 9.97 13.24 -7.51
C VAL A 212 11.31 13.94 -7.43
N ASP A 213 11.88 14.00 -6.25
CA ASP A 213 13.22 14.53 -6.02
C ASP A 213 14.15 13.41 -5.53
N ARG A 214 14.85 12.76 -6.47
CA ARG A 214 15.73 11.62 -6.20
C ARG A 214 17.10 12.03 -5.68
N ARG A 215 17.52 13.30 -5.79
CA ARG A 215 18.89 13.72 -5.44
C ARG A 215 19.35 13.29 -4.04
N PHE A 216 18.42 13.17 -3.09
CA PHE A 216 18.73 12.74 -1.72
C PHE A 216 18.98 11.23 -1.64
N VAL A 217 18.10 10.41 -2.21
CA VAL A 217 18.27 8.94 -2.21
C VAL A 217 19.46 8.54 -3.09
N ASP A 218 19.72 9.25 -4.19
CA ASP A 218 20.89 9.03 -5.02
C ASP A 218 22.19 9.33 -4.25
N ALA A 219 22.25 10.45 -3.52
CA ALA A 219 23.40 10.78 -2.66
C ALA A 219 23.60 9.74 -1.55
N LEU A 220 22.52 9.29 -0.92
CA LEU A 220 22.59 8.23 0.09
C LEU A 220 23.10 6.91 -0.48
N ARG A 221 22.71 6.55 -1.71
CA ARG A 221 23.19 5.33 -2.39
C ARG A 221 24.69 5.40 -2.65
N GLU A 222 25.21 6.59 -2.96
CA GLU A 222 26.65 6.86 -3.15
C GLU A 222 27.44 6.98 -1.84
N GLY A 223 26.80 6.89 -0.68
CA GLY A 223 27.45 6.97 0.63
C GLY A 223 27.75 8.39 1.11
N LYS A 224 27.07 9.38 0.56
CA LYS A 224 27.23 10.81 0.89
C LYS A 224 26.28 11.28 1.99
#